data_67bbebf7ba08e5270e4e89fe1df84467
#
_entry.id   67bbebf7ba08e5270e4e89fe1df84467
#
_cell.length_a   1.000
_cell.length_b   1.000
_cell.length_c   1.000
_cell.angle_alpha   90.00
_cell.angle_beta   90.00
_cell.angle_gamma   90.00
#
_symmetry.space_group_name_H-M   'P 1'
#
loop_
_entity.id
_entity.type
_entity.pdbx_description
1 polymer ?
#
loop_
_entity_poly.entity_id
_entity_poly.type
_entity_poly.pdbx_seq_one_letter_code
_entity_poly.pdbx_strand_id
1 'polypeptide(L)'
;MTLTAIVAMTPDRIIGKDGTLPWHLPEDLKLFKRHTTGNPIVMGRKTWDSIGKPLPKRQNIVITRDPDWSADGAEVIHSPKDLEKLELITDKVFIIGGAQIYSLFLPQLDEILVSHVHENYPGDTRFPEFEHQFPKVSIEEVYDTFELRRYQR
;
A
#
# COMPACT_ATOMS: atom_id res chain seq x y z
N MET A 1 3.04 -15.98 6.24
CA MET A 1 3.03 -14.52 5.95
C MET A 1 2.07 -14.24 4.81
N THR A 2 1.13 -13.34 5.02
CA THR A 2 0.20 -12.89 3.99
C THR A 2 0.61 -11.48 3.53
N LEU A 3 0.82 -11.29 2.24
CA LEU A 3 1.18 -10.01 1.67
C LEU A 3 -0.05 -9.38 1.02
N THR A 4 -0.48 -8.25 1.54
CA THR A 4 -1.65 -7.50 1.07
C THR A 4 -1.23 -6.10 0.64
N ALA A 5 -1.48 -5.74 -0.63
CA ALA A 5 -1.37 -4.34 -1.02
C ALA A 5 -2.66 -3.63 -0.63
N ILE A 6 -2.55 -2.41 -0.14
CA ILE A 6 -3.69 -1.56 0.17
C ILE A 6 -3.52 -0.24 -0.56
N VAL A 7 -4.52 0.15 -1.34
CA VAL A 7 -4.41 1.27 -2.27
C VAL A 7 -5.79 1.85 -2.60
N ALA A 8 -5.85 3.15 -2.84
CA ALA A 8 -7.02 3.82 -3.41
C ALA A 8 -6.67 4.26 -4.84
N MET A 9 -7.59 4.04 -5.77
CA MET A 9 -7.36 4.43 -7.17
C MET A 9 -8.65 4.89 -7.85
N THR A 10 -8.49 5.72 -8.87
CA THR A 10 -9.59 6.15 -9.74
C THR A 10 -9.94 5.05 -10.75
N PRO A 11 -11.04 5.21 -11.52
CA PRO A 11 -11.32 4.29 -12.62
C PRO A 11 -10.17 4.17 -13.63
N ASP A 12 -9.38 5.23 -13.81
CA ASP A 12 -8.20 5.22 -14.69
C ASP A 12 -6.93 4.73 -13.99
N ARG A 13 -7.02 4.14 -12.80
CA ARG A 13 -5.91 3.62 -12.00
C ARG A 13 -4.97 4.68 -11.45
N ILE A 14 -5.40 5.93 -11.40
CA ILE A 14 -4.58 7.01 -10.82
C ILE A 14 -4.48 6.81 -9.31
N ILE A 15 -3.26 6.82 -8.79
CA ILE A 15 -2.96 6.68 -7.37
C ILE A 15 -2.16 7.85 -6.83
N GLY A 16 -1.73 8.78 -7.67
CA GLY A 16 -0.99 9.95 -7.23
C GLY A 16 -0.86 11.01 -8.30
N LYS A 17 -0.57 12.24 -7.84
CA LYS A 17 -0.27 13.39 -8.68
C LYS A 17 0.77 14.23 -7.95
N ASP A 18 1.90 14.50 -8.61
CA ASP A 18 2.99 15.32 -8.05
C ASP A 18 3.42 14.86 -6.65
N GLY A 19 3.45 13.54 -6.42
CA GLY A 19 3.86 12.95 -5.16
C GLY A 19 2.80 12.95 -4.06
N THR A 20 1.58 13.40 -4.33
CA THR A 20 0.47 13.44 -3.37
C THR A 20 -0.77 12.76 -3.94
N LEU A 21 -1.77 12.54 -3.09
CA LEU A 21 -3.06 12.04 -3.53
C LEU A 21 -3.88 13.20 -4.13
N PRO A 22 -4.51 13.02 -5.31
CA PRO A 22 -5.32 14.06 -5.92
C PRO A 22 -6.70 14.25 -5.27
N TRP A 23 -7.04 13.45 -4.26
CA TRP A 23 -8.32 13.52 -3.55
C TRP A 23 -8.10 13.56 -2.04
N HIS A 24 -9.18 13.92 -1.32
CA HIS A 24 -9.21 13.84 0.13
C HIS A 24 -10.48 13.06 0.53
N LEU A 25 -10.29 11.84 1.02
CA LEU A 25 -11.37 10.94 1.42
C LEU A 25 -11.15 10.48 2.86
N PRO A 26 -11.76 11.17 3.85
CA PRO A 26 -11.54 10.83 5.26
C PRO A 26 -11.90 9.38 5.62
N GLU A 27 -12.95 8.83 5.00
CA GLU A 27 -13.37 7.45 5.26
C GLU A 27 -12.33 6.45 4.77
N ASP A 28 -11.64 6.75 3.65
CA ASP A 28 -10.56 5.91 3.15
C ASP A 28 -9.35 5.93 4.09
N LEU A 29 -9.02 7.08 4.64
CA LEU A 29 -7.94 7.19 5.64
C LEU A 29 -8.27 6.37 6.88
N LYS A 30 -9.51 6.35 7.33
CA LYS A 30 -9.96 5.53 8.46
C LYS A 30 -9.85 4.04 8.15
N LEU A 31 -10.21 3.63 6.94
CA LEU A 31 -10.06 2.25 6.48
C LEU A 31 -8.58 1.82 6.49
N PHE A 32 -7.71 2.64 5.96
CA PHE A 32 -6.28 2.39 5.94
C PHE A 32 -5.76 2.16 7.36
N LYS A 33 -6.10 3.07 8.27
CA LYS A 33 -5.69 2.97 9.67
C LYS A 33 -6.23 1.70 10.32
N ARG A 34 -7.50 1.37 10.10
CA ARG A 34 -8.14 0.20 10.69
C ARG A 34 -7.46 -1.10 10.24
N HIS A 35 -7.15 -1.21 8.96
CA HIS A 35 -6.52 -2.42 8.42
C HIS A 35 -5.04 -2.55 8.85
N THR A 36 -4.31 -1.45 8.86
CA THR A 36 -2.86 -1.50 9.08
C THR A 36 -2.43 -1.46 10.54
N THR A 37 -3.25 -0.91 11.42
CA THR A 37 -2.89 -0.81 12.85
C THR A 37 -2.61 -2.18 13.47
N GLY A 38 -1.48 -2.28 14.16
CA GLY A 38 -1.04 -3.54 14.78
C GLY A 38 -0.28 -4.46 13.83
N ASN A 39 -0.05 -4.05 12.59
CA ASN A 39 0.59 -4.88 11.57
C ASN A 39 1.86 -4.24 11.01
N PRO A 40 2.74 -5.05 10.37
CA PRO A 40 3.84 -4.51 9.58
C PRO A 40 3.33 -3.79 8.33
N ILE A 41 3.94 -2.65 8.02
CA ILE A 41 3.69 -1.91 6.78
C ILE A 41 5.00 -1.73 6.03
N VAL A 42 4.99 -1.97 4.73
CA VAL A 42 6.16 -1.83 3.86
C VAL A 42 5.92 -0.70 2.87
N MET A 43 6.90 0.20 2.79
CA MET A 43 6.81 1.36 1.91
C MET A 43 8.17 1.65 1.27
N GLY A 44 8.16 2.36 0.16
CA GLY A 44 9.38 2.90 -0.43
C GLY A 44 9.82 4.15 0.33
N ARG A 45 11.08 4.55 0.10
CA ARG A 45 11.65 5.72 0.76
C ARG A 45 10.88 7.02 0.47
N LYS A 46 10.41 7.21 -0.76
CA LYS A 46 9.65 8.41 -1.11
C LYS A 46 8.35 8.51 -0.32
N THR A 47 7.68 7.39 -0.10
CA THR A 47 6.47 7.35 0.73
C THR A 47 6.80 7.66 2.19
N TRP A 48 7.91 7.11 2.70
CA TRP A 48 8.40 7.44 4.04
C TRP A 48 8.65 8.94 4.19
N ASP A 49 9.33 9.56 3.24
CA ASP A 49 9.62 11.00 3.26
C ASP A 49 8.33 11.83 3.19
N SER A 50 7.35 11.38 2.39
CA SER A 50 6.05 12.04 2.24
C SER A 50 5.23 12.01 3.54
N ILE A 51 5.24 10.88 4.25
CA ILE A 51 4.53 10.75 5.52
C ILE A 51 5.20 11.59 6.61
N GLY A 52 6.52 11.69 6.59
CA GLY A 52 7.31 12.56 7.45
C GLY A 52 7.57 12.06 8.86
N LYS A 53 6.98 10.95 9.25
CA LYS A 53 7.15 10.34 10.59
C LYS A 53 6.70 8.88 10.56
N PRO A 54 7.18 8.03 11.49
CA PRO A 54 6.66 6.68 11.60
C PRO A 54 5.15 6.69 11.89
N LEU A 55 4.41 5.78 11.24
CA LEU A 55 2.99 5.62 11.55
C LEU A 55 2.87 4.88 12.89
N PRO A 56 2.12 5.44 13.85
CA PRO A 56 2.04 4.86 15.19
C PRO A 56 1.32 3.51 15.19
N LYS A 57 1.68 2.65 16.15
CA LYS A 57 1.07 1.33 16.36
C LYS A 57 1.22 0.37 15.16
N ARG A 58 2.23 0.59 14.35
CA ARG A 58 2.57 -0.25 13.21
C ARG A 58 4.07 -0.47 13.17
N GLN A 59 4.48 -1.59 12.60
CA GLN A 59 5.89 -1.85 12.34
C GLN A 59 6.23 -1.22 11.00
N ASN A 60 6.97 -0.12 11.02
CA ASN A 60 7.32 0.62 9.80
C ASN A 60 8.56 0.01 9.16
N ILE A 61 8.42 -0.46 7.92
CA ILE A 61 9.49 -1.09 7.15
C ILE A 61 9.66 -0.31 5.86
N VAL A 62 10.88 0.13 5.58
CA VAL A 62 11.20 0.87 4.35
C VAL A 62 12.08 0.01 3.46
N ILE A 63 11.66 -0.15 2.21
CA ILE A 63 12.46 -0.84 1.20
C ILE A 63 13.18 0.21 0.34
N THR A 64 14.50 0.08 0.24
CA THR A 64 15.34 1.00 -0.54
C THR A 64 16.55 0.27 -1.10
N ARG A 65 17.06 0.73 -2.23
CA ARG A 65 18.29 0.21 -2.83
C ARG A 65 19.54 0.77 -2.15
N ASP A 66 19.41 1.88 -1.40
CA ASP A 66 20.53 2.53 -0.74
C ASP A 66 20.94 1.71 0.50
N PRO A 67 22.14 1.06 0.49
CA PRO A 67 22.57 0.22 1.60
C PRO A 67 22.90 1.00 2.87
N ASP A 68 23.08 2.31 2.75
CA ASP A 68 23.48 3.16 3.86
C ASP A 68 22.32 3.96 4.46
N TRP A 69 21.14 3.86 3.88
CA TRP A 69 19.98 4.60 4.37
C TRP A 69 19.43 4.00 5.66
N SER A 70 19.13 4.88 6.61
CA SER A 70 18.45 4.51 7.84
C SER A 70 17.61 5.68 8.35
N ALA A 71 16.66 5.41 9.20
CA ALA A 71 15.85 6.44 9.85
C ALA A 71 15.32 5.90 11.17
N ASP A 72 15.18 6.79 12.16
CA ASP A 72 14.57 6.43 13.43
C ASP A 72 13.14 6.01 13.24
N GLY A 73 12.78 4.87 13.84
CA GLY A 73 11.41 4.35 13.75
C GLY A 73 11.14 3.49 12.51
N ALA A 74 12.15 3.26 11.66
CA ALA A 74 12.02 2.41 10.48
C ALA A 74 13.01 1.25 10.55
N GLU A 75 12.52 0.06 10.18
CA GLU A 75 13.38 -1.06 9.82
C GLU A 75 13.62 -0.98 8.31
N VAL A 76 14.82 -1.35 7.85
CA VAL A 76 15.21 -1.20 6.45
C VAL A 76 15.42 -2.56 5.81
N ILE A 77 14.84 -2.73 4.62
CA ILE A 77 15.10 -3.89 3.75
C ILE A 77 15.53 -3.39 2.38
N HIS A 78 16.20 -4.24 1.63
CA HIS A 78 16.74 -3.91 0.30
C HIS A 78 16.10 -4.73 -0.82
N SER A 79 15.37 -5.79 -0.46
CA SER A 79 14.62 -6.63 -1.41
C SER A 79 13.40 -7.24 -0.69
N PRO A 80 12.38 -7.69 -1.45
CA PRO A 80 11.22 -8.34 -0.84
C PRO A 80 11.58 -9.57 0.02
N LYS A 81 12.61 -10.33 -0.37
CA LYS A 81 13.07 -11.51 0.38
C LYS A 81 13.54 -11.17 1.79
N ASP A 82 14.02 -9.95 2.00
CA ASP A 82 14.53 -9.53 3.30
C ASP A 82 13.44 -9.49 4.37
N LEU A 83 12.16 -9.49 3.99
CA LEU A 83 11.05 -9.60 4.95
C LEU A 83 11.16 -10.87 5.81
N GLU A 84 11.68 -11.95 5.23
CA GLU A 84 11.85 -13.21 5.94
C GLU A 84 12.90 -13.14 7.04
N LYS A 85 13.78 -12.14 6.97
CA LYS A 85 14.86 -11.92 7.95
C LYS A 85 14.43 -11.08 9.14
N LEU A 86 13.27 -10.43 9.06
CA LEU A 86 12.76 -9.56 10.11
C LEU A 86 11.89 -10.33 11.08
N GLU A 87 11.89 -9.87 12.32
CA GLU A 87 10.95 -10.30 13.32
C GLU A 87 9.68 -9.47 13.17
N LEU A 88 8.65 -10.06 12.55
CA LEU A 88 7.40 -9.36 12.26
C LEU A 88 6.45 -9.45 13.44
N ILE A 89 5.78 -8.34 13.76
CA ILE A 89 4.82 -8.28 14.88
C ILE A 89 3.56 -9.10 14.61
N THR A 90 3.22 -9.32 13.33
CA THR A 90 2.17 -10.24 12.88
C THR A 90 2.59 -10.86 11.56
N ASP A 91 1.84 -11.85 11.09
CA ASP A 91 2.09 -12.47 9.78
C ASP A 91 1.30 -11.80 8.64
N LYS A 92 0.62 -10.69 8.92
CA LYS A 92 -0.12 -9.90 7.92
C LYS A 92 0.67 -8.65 7.56
N VAL A 93 1.29 -8.65 6.40
CA VAL A 93 2.13 -7.54 5.94
C VAL A 93 1.38 -6.72 4.90
N PHE A 94 1.31 -5.39 5.11
CA PHE A 94 0.65 -4.47 4.19
C PHE A 94 1.66 -3.70 3.37
N ILE A 95 1.52 -3.75 2.05
CA ILE A 95 2.35 -2.99 1.12
C ILE A 95 1.58 -1.70 0.82
N ILE A 96 2.16 -0.56 1.17
CA ILE A 96 1.44 0.72 1.13
C ILE A 96 1.93 1.72 0.07
N GLY A 97 2.87 1.33 -0.76
CA GLY A 97 3.24 2.14 -1.92
C GLY A 97 4.67 2.64 -1.92
N GLY A 98 5.08 3.43 -2.85
CA GLY A 98 4.27 3.86 -4.03
C GLY A 98 4.23 2.87 -5.19
N ALA A 99 3.99 3.41 -6.40
CA ALA A 99 3.76 2.60 -7.58
C ALA A 99 4.90 1.59 -7.87
N GLN A 100 6.14 2.01 -7.72
CA GLN A 100 7.28 1.12 -7.94
C GLN A 100 7.30 -0.04 -6.94
N ILE A 101 6.90 0.22 -5.71
CA ILE A 101 6.88 -0.79 -4.66
C ILE A 101 5.71 -1.75 -4.87
N TYR A 102 4.54 -1.26 -5.28
CA TYR A 102 3.43 -2.13 -5.66
C TYR A 102 3.83 -3.06 -6.80
N SER A 103 4.48 -2.53 -7.84
CA SER A 103 4.94 -3.34 -8.97
C SER A 103 5.98 -4.38 -8.55
N LEU A 104 6.90 -4.00 -7.67
CA LEU A 104 7.95 -4.89 -7.18
C LEU A 104 7.37 -6.09 -6.42
N PHE A 105 6.35 -5.86 -5.60
CA PHE A 105 5.72 -6.91 -4.80
C PHE A 105 4.61 -7.68 -5.52
N LEU A 106 4.11 -7.16 -6.63
CA LEU A 106 2.94 -7.72 -7.32
C LEU A 106 2.99 -9.25 -7.52
N PRO A 107 4.11 -9.84 -7.99
CA PRO A 107 4.17 -11.30 -8.18
C PRO A 107 4.01 -12.10 -6.88
N GLN A 108 4.26 -11.48 -5.74
CA GLN A 108 4.27 -12.13 -4.43
C GLN A 108 3.03 -11.80 -3.60
N LEU A 109 2.19 -10.87 -4.04
CA LEU A 109 1.00 -10.48 -3.30
C LEU A 109 0.00 -11.62 -3.25
N ASP A 110 -0.56 -11.84 -2.08
CA ASP A 110 -1.66 -12.79 -1.89
C ASP A 110 -3.00 -12.13 -2.21
N GLU A 111 -3.13 -10.85 -1.89
CA GLU A 111 -4.37 -10.12 -2.11
C GLU A 111 -4.12 -8.62 -2.24
N ILE A 112 -5.10 -7.92 -2.79
CA ILE A 112 -5.08 -6.46 -2.94
C ILE A 112 -6.40 -5.90 -2.44
N LEU A 113 -6.33 -4.97 -1.50
CA LEU A 113 -7.47 -4.19 -1.04
C LEU A 113 -7.48 -2.87 -1.79
N VAL A 114 -8.50 -2.64 -2.59
CA VAL A 114 -8.61 -1.46 -3.44
C VAL A 114 -9.82 -0.64 -3.04
N SER A 115 -9.59 0.63 -2.68
CA SER A 115 -10.66 1.62 -2.58
C SER A 115 -10.87 2.20 -3.97
N HIS A 116 -11.94 1.78 -4.64
CA HIS A 116 -12.27 2.26 -5.98
C HIS A 116 -12.99 3.61 -5.86
N VAL A 117 -12.25 4.68 -6.10
CA VAL A 117 -12.79 6.04 -6.11
C VAL A 117 -13.70 6.18 -7.32
N HIS A 118 -14.95 6.65 -7.13
CA HIS A 118 -15.93 6.70 -8.20
C HIS A 118 -15.63 7.77 -9.24
N GLU A 119 -15.04 8.87 -8.82
CA GLU A 119 -14.72 10.00 -9.67
C GLU A 119 -13.29 9.89 -10.24
N ASN A 120 -13.11 10.29 -11.49
CA ASN A 120 -11.77 10.38 -12.05
C ASN A 120 -11.10 11.70 -11.63
N TYR A 121 -9.82 11.59 -11.32
CA TYR A 121 -8.96 12.73 -11.01
C TYR A 121 -7.74 12.66 -11.93
N PRO A 122 -7.26 13.79 -12.43
CA PRO A 122 -6.01 13.79 -13.21
C PRO A 122 -4.83 13.44 -12.32
N GLY A 123 -3.87 12.71 -12.86
CA GLY A 123 -2.68 12.34 -12.12
C GLY A 123 -1.60 11.79 -13.02
N ASP A 124 -0.43 11.58 -12.45
CA ASP A 124 0.77 11.15 -13.16
C ASP A 124 1.25 9.76 -12.76
N THR A 125 0.63 9.17 -11.73
CA THR A 125 1.06 7.89 -11.17
C THR A 125 -0.11 6.92 -11.17
N ARG A 126 0.11 5.72 -11.73
CA ARG A 126 -0.90 4.69 -11.86
C ARG A 126 -0.50 3.40 -11.14
N PHE A 127 -1.51 2.68 -10.66
CA PHE A 127 -1.32 1.32 -10.16
C PHE A 127 -1.14 0.37 -11.36
N PRO A 128 -0.27 -0.66 -11.25
CA PRO A 128 -0.08 -1.61 -12.35
C PRO A 128 -1.35 -2.44 -12.61
N GLU A 129 -1.49 -2.96 -13.82
CA GLU A 129 -2.59 -3.87 -14.14
C GLU A 129 -2.45 -5.15 -13.33
N PHE A 130 -3.53 -5.61 -12.71
CA PHE A 130 -3.48 -6.74 -11.78
C PHE A 130 -4.66 -7.70 -11.89
N GLU A 131 -5.79 -7.28 -12.46
CA GLU A 131 -7.06 -8.01 -12.37
C GLU A 131 -6.98 -9.42 -12.96
N HIS A 132 -6.18 -9.60 -13.99
CA HIS A 132 -6.00 -10.92 -14.61
C HIS A 132 -5.28 -11.91 -13.69
N GLN A 133 -4.50 -11.41 -12.73
CA GLN A 133 -3.79 -12.24 -11.75
C GLN A 133 -4.60 -12.46 -10.47
N PHE A 134 -5.64 -11.64 -10.25
CA PHE A 134 -6.46 -11.67 -9.04
C PHE A 134 -7.94 -11.73 -9.43
N PRO A 135 -8.41 -12.88 -9.97
CA PRO A 135 -9.77 -12.97 -10.50
C PRO A 135 -10.87 -13.06 -9.45
N LYS A 136 -10.54 -13.38 -8.22
CA LYS A 136 -11.54 -13.49 -7.14
C LYS A 136 -11.75 -12.11 -6.52
N VAL A 137 -12.94 -11.56 -6.67
CA VAL A 137 -13.27 -10.21 -6.20
C VAL A 137 -14.44 -10.27 -5.24
N SER A 138 -14.32 -9.59 -4.09
CA SER A 138 -15.43 -9.40 -3.16
C SER A 138 -15.54 -7.94 -2.78
N ILE A 139 -16.78 -7.46 -2.64
CA ILE A 139 -17.06 -6.10 -2.17
C ILE A 139 -17.08 -6.15 -0.65
N GLU A 140 -16.19 -5.39 -0.02
CA GLU A 140 -16.07 -5.36 1.44
C GLU A 140 -16.93 -4.27 2.07
N GLU A 141 -16.88 -3.04 1.53
CA GLU A 141 -17.62 -1.90 2.05
C GLU A 141 -17.95 -0.94 0.91
N VAL A 142 -19.11 -0.27 1.02
CA VAL A 142 -19.56 0.70 0.04
C VAL A 142 -19.78 2.05 0.72
N TYR A 143 -19.21 3.09 0.12
CA TYR A 143 -19.37 4.48 0.56
C TYR A 143 -19.85 5.33 -0.61
N ASP A 144 -20.30 6.55 -0.35
CA ASP A 144 -20.82 7.44 -1.41
C ASP A 144 -19.77 7.77 -2.47
N THR A 145 -18.50 7.92 -2.05
CA THR A 145 -17.41 8.38 -2.93
C THR A 145 -16.50 7.27 -3.41
N PHE A 146 -16.55 6.10 -2.80
CA PHE A 146 -15.72 4.96 -3.19
C PHE A 146 -16.30 3.65 -2.67
N GLU A 147 -15.74 2.54 -3.18
CA GLU A 147 -16.10 1.19 -2.80
C GLU A 147 -14.83 0.40 -2.52
N LEU A 148 -14.76 -0.27 -1.37
CA LEU A 148 -13.62 -1.11 -1.02
C LEU A 148 -13.85 -2.53 -1.53
N ARG A 149 -12.93 -3.03 -2.35
CA ARG A 149 -12.95 -4.40 -2.88
C ARG A 149 -11.68 -5.15 -2.51
N ARG A 150 -11.84 -6.43 -2.26
CA ARG A 150 -10.73 -7.36 -2.03
C ARG A 150 -10.55 -8.22 -3.27
N TYR A 151 -9.34 -8.22 -3.79
CA TYR A 151 -8.94 -9.05 -4.94
C TYR A 151 -8.01 -10.15 -4.45
N GLN A 152 -8.28 -11.39 -4.84
CA GLN A 152 -7.46 -12.55 -4.48
C GLN A 152 -7.14 -13.39 -5.71
N ARG A 153 -6.05 -14.16 -5.64
CA ARG A 153 -5.60 -15.02 -6.73
C ARG A 153 -6.55 -16.19 -6.99
#